data_0038ebccb2b7a966a7e08b39fa2c483e
#
_entry.id   0038ebccb2b7a966a7e08b39fa2c483e
#
_cell.length_a   1.000
_cell.length_b   1.000
_cell.length_c   1.000
_cell.angle_alpha   90.00
_cell.angle_beta   90.00
_cell.angle_gamma   90.00
#
_symmetry.space_group_name_H-M   'P 1'
#
loop_
_entity.id
_entity.type
_entity.pdbx_description
1 polymer ?
#
loop_
_entity_poly.entity_id
_entity_poly.type
_entity_poly.pdbx_seq_one_letter_code
_entity_poly.pdbx_strand_id
1 'polypeptide(L)'
;VDSQGQNITLMDFDQMIDGITETDELELQDTIIEKSVTFKNKTFKLPAILNSLPLGKTAQFGKLARAAFQLNENEIHTNLLHIEPGGGVPKHTHKGFELTVLLAGSFHDSHGKYVKGDFIMLDGSNVHQPTSQNGCLCYTVANDALHFTEGLNKLLNPIGSFIY
;
A
#
# COMPACT_ATOMS: atom_id res chain seq x y z
N VAL A 1 -0.94 -50.17 -40.03
CA VAL A 1 -1.30 -49.25 -38.95
C VAL A 1 -0.04 -48.99 -38.17
N ASP A 2 0.55 -47.82 -38.39
CA ASP A 2 1.82 -47.35 -37.85
C ASP A 2 1.66 -46.93 -36.39
N SER A 3 2.34 -47.62 -35.49
CA SER A 3 2.51 -47.24 -34.10
C SER A 3 3.93 -46.68 -33.90
N GLN A 4 4.12 -45.40 -34.06
CA GLN A 4 5.33 -44.75 -33.60
C GLN A 4 5.20 -44.51 -32.09
N GLY A 5 5.77 -45.41 -31.29
CA GLY A 5 6.01 -45.20 -29.89
C GLY A 5 7.09 -44.15 -29.71
N GLN A 6 6.69 -42.95 -29.32
CA GLN A 6 7.65 -41.96 -28.79
C GLN A 6 8.16 -42.48 -27.45
N ASN A 7 9.45 -42.83 -27.40
CA ASN A 7 10.19 -43.05 -26.17
C ASN A 7 10.27 -41.71 -25.42
N ILE A 8 9.39 -41.53 -24.47
CA ILE A 8 9.54 -40.49 -23.47
C ILE A 8 10.66 -40.98 -22.57
N THR A 9 11.87 -40.45 -22.76
CA THR A 9 12.97 -40.63 -21.82
C THR A 9 12.52 -39.97 -20.53
N LEU A 10 12.20 -40.78 -19.52
CA LEU A 10 12.01 -40.27 -18.16
C LEU A 10 13.35 -39.63 -17.77
N MET A 11 13.38 -38.31 -17.64
CA MET A 11 14.54 -37.64 -17.06
C MET A 11 14.75 -38.22 -15.67
N ASP A 12 15.99 -38.70 -15.43
CA ASP A 12 16.38 -39.20 -14.13
C ASP A 12 16.25 -38.10 -13.11
N PHE A 13 15.46 -38.36 -12.08
CA PHE A 13 15.16 -37.38 -11.02
C PHE A 13 16.45 -36.91 -10.31
N ASP A 14 17.44 -37.79 -10.18
CA ASP A 14 18.73 -37.47 -9.60
C ASP A 14 19.50 -36.49 -10.49
N GLN A 15 19.48 -36.64 -11.83
CA GLN A 15 20.07 -35.67 -12.75
C GLN A 15 19.38 -34.29 -12.71
N MET A 16 18.09 -34.26 -12.45
CA MET A 16 17.38 -32.97 -12.25
C MET A 16 17.82 -32.28 -10.95
N ILE A 17 17.99 -33.04 -9.88
CA ILE A 17 18.44 -32.51 -8.59
C ILE A 17 19.88 -32.01 -8.72
N ASP A 18 20.76 -32.80 -9.31
CA ASP A 18 22.15 -32.41 -9.53
C ASP A 18 22.25 -31.12 -10.37
N GLY A 19 21.44 -31.00 -11.43
CA GLY A 19 21.39 -29.81 -12.25
C GLY A 19 20.90 -28.55 -11.50
N ILE A 20 20.09 -28.70 -10.45
CA ILE A 20 19.63 -27.61 -9.62
C ILE A 20 20.66 -27.26 -8.52
N THR A 21 21.32 -28.29 -7.96
CA THR A 21 22.27 -28.11 -6.86
C THR A 21 23.66 -27.71 -7.31
N GLU A 22 24.06 -28.03 -8.54
CA GLU A 22 25.33 -27.63 -9.17
C GLU A 22 25.27 -26.26 -9.85
N THR A 23 24.09 -25.65 -9.95
CA THR A 23 23.99 -24.25 -10.39
C THR A 23 24.58 -23.38 -9.30
N ASP A 24 25.72 -22.75 -9.59
CA ASP A 24 26.29 -21.73 -8.69
C ASP A 24 25.17 -20.76 -8.29
N GLU A 25 25.06 -20.51 -6.98
CA GLU A 25 24.17 -19.52 -6.44
C GLU A 25 24.44 -18.21 -7.18
N LEU A 26 23.55 -17.85 -8.10
CA LEU A 26 23.63 -16.54 -8.73
C LEU A 26 23.50 -15.56 -7.58
N GLU A 27 24.63 -15.01 -7.15
CA GLU A 27 24.63 -13.80 -6.32
C GLU A 27 23.86 -12.73 -7.13
N LEU A 28 22.54 -12.73 -6.95
CA LEU A 28 21.74 -11.57 -7.29
C LEU A 28 22.24 -10.45 -6.39
N GLN A 29 23.31 -9.78 -6.81
CA GLN A 29 23.63 -8.45 -6.34
C GLN A 29 22.53 -7.51 -6.86
N ASP A 30 21.31 -7.78 -6.42
CA ASP A 30 20.27 -6.78 -6.40
C ASP A 30 20.80 -5.68 -5.48
N THR A 31 21.37 -4.67 -6.08
CA THR A 31 21.47 -3.36 -5.44
C THR A 31 20.04 -2.96 -5.17
N ILE A 32 19.52 -3.34 -3.99
CA ILE A 32 18.21 -2.94 -3.50
C ILE A 32 18.31 -1.42 -3.37
N ILE A 33 17.86 -0.72 -4.40
CA ILE A 33 17.74 0.74 -4.37
C ILE A 33 16.66 1.02 -3.33
N GLU A 34 17.09 1.33 -2.10
CA GLU A 34 16.17 1.70 -1.03
C GLU A 34 15.49 3.02 -1.41
N LYS A 35 14.21 2.94 -1.77
CA LYS A 35 13.38 4.12 -2.00
C LYS A 35 12.91 4.68 -0.67
N SER A 36 12.96 5.98 -0.53
CA SER A 36 12.40 6.68 0.61
C SER A 36 11.45 7.78 0.16
N VAL A 37 10.52 8.15 1.02
CA VAL A 37 9.61 9.28 0.84
C VAL A 37 9.76 10.23 2.02
N THR A 38 9.76 11.53 1.75
CA THR A 38 9.84 12.56 2.79
C THR A 38 8.54 13.36 2.84
N PHE A 39 7.93 13.38 4.01
CA PHE A 39 6.80 14.25 4.32
C PHE A 39 7.26 15.30 5.35
N LYS A 40 7.26 16.56 4.95
CA LYS A 40 7.88 17.66 5.74
C LYS A 40 9.30 17.30 6.18
N ASN A 41 9.48 17.02 7.47
CA ASN A 41 10.78 16.75 8.08
C ASN A 41 10.98 15.28 8.45
N LYS A 42 10.10 14.40 8.01
CA LYS A 42 10.17 12.97 8.32
C LYS A 42 10.34 12.13 7.07
N THR A 43 11.41 11.38 7.03
CA THR A 43 11.74 10.46 5.94
C THR A 43 11.41 9.03 6.36
N PHE A 44 10.75 8.30 5.47
CA PHE A 44 10.38 6.90 5.64
C PHE A 44 11.03 6.06 4.56
N LYS A 45 11.70 4.97 4.93
CA LYS A 45 12.12 3.93 4.00
C LYS A 45 10.88 3.12 3.59
N LEU A 46 10.71 2.91 2.30
CA LEU A 46 9.61 2.12 1.76
C LEU A 46 9.99 0.63 1.71
N PRO A 47 9.02 -0.27 1.84
CA PRO A 47 9.21 -1.68 1.54
C PRO A 47 9.75 -1.88 0.12
N ALA A 48 10.65 -2.86 -0.06
CA ALA A 48 11.33 -3.10 -1.34
C ALA A 48 10.35 -3.26 -2.52
N ILE A 49 9.21 -3.89 -2.29
CA ILE A 49 8.15 -4.08 -3.30
C ILE A 49 7.61 -2.77 -3.88
N LEU A 50 7.70 -1.66 -3.13
CA LEU A 50 7.24 -0.35 -3.58
C LEU A 50 8.34 0.44 -4.31
N ASN A 51 9.58 -0.06 -4.35
CA ASN A 51 10.72 0.67 -4.93
C ASN A 51 10.58 0.87 -6.44
N SER A 52 9.98 -0.08 -7.15
CA SER A 52 9.76 -0.01 -8.60
C SER A 52 8.57 0.86 -9.00
N LEU A 53 7.67 1.19 -8.06
CA LEU A 53 6.44 1.91 -8.37
C LEU A 53 6.71 3.42 -8.51
N PRO A 54 6.20 4.08 -9.56
CA PRO A 54 6.38 5.52 -9.75
C PRO A 54 5.56 6.29 -8.71
N LEU A 55 6.25 7.06 -7.86
CA LEU A 55 5.63 7.89 -6.83
C LEU A 55 5.58 9.35 -7.30
N GLY A 56 4.41 9.95 -7.24
CA GLY A 56 4.17 11.34 -7.58
C GLY A 56 4.64 12.31 -6.50
N LYS A 57 4.35 13.59 -6.70
CA LYS A 57 4.69 14.65 -5.75
C LYS A 57 3.88 14.50 -4.45
N THR A 58 4.50 14.91 -3.34
CA THR A 58 3.81 15.00 -2.06
C THR A 58 2.85 16.20 -2.02
N ALA A 59 1.67 15.99 -1.46
CA ALA A 59 0.70 17.03 -1.18
C ALA A 59 0.43 17.05 0.32
N GLN A 60 0.22 18.25 0.88
CA GLN A 60 0.05 18.47 2.32
C GLN A 60 -1.25 19.22 2.60
N PHE A 61 -2.02 18.74 3.56
CA PHE A 61 -3.21 19.40 4.08
C PHE A 61 -3.24 19.31 5.61
N GLY A 62 -2.92 20.42 6.28
CA GLY A 62 -2.82 20.43 7.74
C GLY A 62 -1.82 19.41 8.26
N LYS A 63 -2.30 18.45 9.06
CA LYS A 63 -1.52 17.32 9.60
C LYS A 63 -1.58 16.06 8.74
N LEU A 64 -2.18 16.12 7.56
CA LEU A 64 -2.22 15.05 6.59
C LEU A 64 -1.29 15.36 5.43
N ALA A 65 -0.59 14.35 4.94
CA ALA A 65 0.17 14.44 3.70
C ALA A 65 0.00 13.17 2.89
N ARG A 66 0.02 13.29 1.58
CA ARG A 66 -0.05 12.14 0.69
C ARG A 66 0.98 12.22 -0.43
N ALA A 67 1.27 11.06 -1.00
CA ALA A 67 1.95 10.92 -2.28
C ALA A 67 1.24 9.82 -3.07
N ALA A 68 0.70 10.16 -4.24
CA ALA A 68 0.00 9.21 -5.09
C ALA A 68 1.01 8.36 -5.89
N PHE A 69 0.77 7.07 -6.00
CA PHE A 69 1.44 6.24 -6.99
C PHE A 69 0.80 6.48 -8.36
N GLN A 70 1.64 6.62 -9.38
CA GLN A 70 1.22 6.86 -10.76
C GLN A 70 1.03 5.52 -11.47
N LEU A 71 -0.01 4.79 -11.09
CA LEU A 71 -0.40 3.52 -11.66
C LEU A 71 -1.57 3.77 -12.61
N ASN A 72 -1.53 3.17 -13.80
CA ASN A 72 -2.61 3.34 -14.79
C ASN A 72 -3.78 2.37 -14.48
N GLU A 73 -4.40 2.54 -13.31
CA GLU A 73 -5.42 1.62 -12.78
C GLU A 73 -6.85 2.18 -12.82
N ASN A 74 -7.12 3.12 -13.72
CA ASN A 74 -8.44 3.77 -13.91
C ASN A 74 -9.00 4.41 -12.62
N GLU A 75 -10.06 3.82 -12.04
CA GLU A 75 -10.76 4.35 -10.86
C GLU A 75 -10.08 3.98 -9.53
N ILE A 76 -8.99 3.22 -9.56
CA ILE A 76 -8.27 2.85 -8.34
C ILE A 76 -7.20 3.88 -8.03
N HIS A 77 -7.22 4.35 -6.79
CA HIS A 77 -6.27 5.33 -6.28
C HIS A 77 -5.36 4.69 -5.23
N THR A 78 -4.08 4.66 -5.54
CA THR A 78 -3.06 4.09 -4.65
C THR A 78 -2.17 5.20 -4.11
N ASN A 79 -2.07 5.31 -2.77
CA ASN A 79 -1.37 6.41 -2.13
C ASN A 79 -0.50 5.95 -0.95
N LEU A 80 0.50 6.75 -0.63
CA LEU A 80 1.06 6.84 0.70
C LEU A 80 0.35 7.97 1.44
N LEU A 81 -0.26 7.67 2.57
CA LEU A 81 -0.91 8.63 3.46
C LEU A 81 -0.12 8.74 4.76
N HIS A 82 0.36 9.94 5.05
CA HIS A 82 1.04 10.24 6.30
C HIS A 82 0.15 11.09 7.20
N ILE A 83 -0.05 10.64 8.42
CA ILE A 83 -0.70 11.39 9.49
C ILE A 83 0.38 11.84 10.46
N GLU A 84 0.53 13.14 10.67
CA GLU A 84 1.46 13.71 11.64
C GLU A 84 1.04 13.42 13.09
N PRO A 85 1.95 13.52 14.07
CA PRO A 85 1.60 13.38 15.49
C PRO A 85 0.44 14.28 15.91
N GLY A 86 -0.56 13.70 16.57
CA GLY A 86 -1.78 14.38 16.97
C GLY A 86 -2.69 14.79 15.80
N GLY A 87 -2.47 14.20 14.62
CA GLY A 87 -3.32 14.35 13.45
C GLY A 87 -4.36 13.24 13.33
N GLY A 88 -5.21 13.38 12.32
CA GLY A 88 -6.22 12.37 11.99
C GLY A 88 -6.98 12.75 10.74
N VAL A 89 -7.73 11.80 10.20
CA VAL A 89 -8.70 12.04 9.14
C VAL A 89 -10.04 12.30 9.77
N PRO A 90 -10.77 13.38 9.41
CA PRO A 90 -12.11 13.63 9.92
C PRO A 90 -13.05 12.44 9.68
N LYS A 91 -14.10 12.34 10.47
CA LYS A 91 -15.08 11.25 10.39
C LYS A 91 -15.67 11.11 9.00
N HIS A 92 -15.52 9.95 8.41
CA HIS A 92 -15.86 9.67 7.02
C HIS A 92 -16.28 8.21 6.81
N THR A 93 -16.79 7.96 5.62
CA THR A 93 -17.06 6.62 5.07
C THR A 93 -16.56 6.57 3.62
N HIS A 94 -16.65 5.40 3.03
CA HIS A 94 -16.28 5.13 1.63
C HIS A 94 -17.53 4.73 0.85
N LYS A 95 -17.68 5.17 -0.42
CA LYS A 95 -18.74 4.64 -1.29
C LYS A 95 -18.38 3.27 -1.85
N GLY A 96 -17.10 3.03 -2.07
CA GLY A 96 -16.56 1.77 -2.50
C GLY A 96 -15.80 1.05 -1.37
N PHE A 97 -14.57 0.68 -1.63
CA PHE A 97 -13.69 0.05 -0.64
C PHE A 97 -12.44 0.91 -0.38
N GLU A 98 -11.86 0.70 0.80
CA GLU A 98 -10.50 1.13 1.13
C GLU A 98 -9.72 -0.04 1.71
N LEU A 99 -8.53 -0.27 1.18
CA LEU A 99 -7.51 -1.15 1.76
C LEU A 99 -6.42 -0.29 2.35
N THR A 100 -6.03 -0.57 3.59
CA THR A 100 -4.95 0.16 4.27
C THR A 100 -3.97 -0.82 4.87
N VAL A 101 -2.67 -0.61 4.59
CA VAL A 101 -1.55 -1.30 5.26
C VAL A 101 -0.74 -0.27 6.03
N LEU A 102 -0.52 -0.49 7.32
CA LEU A 102 0.36 0.37 8.10
C LEU A 102 1.82 0.03 7.83
N LEU A 103 2.54 0.97 7.25
CA LEU A 103 3.99 0.84 6.98
C LEU A 103 4.84 1.31 8.15
N ALA A 104 4.34 2.29 8.95
CA ALA A 104 5.03 2.79 10.13
C ALA A 104 4.07 3.47 11.11
N GLY A 105 4.43 3.47 12.40
CA GLY A 105 3.66 4.12 13.45
C GLY A 105 2.40 3.36 13.84
N SER A 106 1.38 4.11 14.28
CA SER A 106 0.09 3.56 14.69
C SER A 106 -1.01 4.60 14.58
N PHE A 107 -2.24 4.16 14.37
CA PHE A 107 -3.44 4.96 14.57
C PHE A 107 -4.51 4.16 15.32
N HIS A 108 -5.55 4.84 15.76
CA HIS A 108 -6.73 4.21 16.35
C HIS A 108 -7.99 4.90 15.84
N ASP A 109 -9.08 4.15 15.83
CA ASP A 109 -10.44 4.63 15.57
C ASP A 109 -11.45 3.91 16.49
N SER A 110 -12.74 3.96 16.17
CA SER A 110 -13.80 3.29 16.92
C SER A 110 -13.73 1.75 16.84
N HIS A 111 -13.03 1.18 15.87
CA HIS A 111 -12.92 -0.26 15.67
C HIS A 111 -11.71 -0.86 16.36
N GLY A 112 -10.68 -0.05 16.67
CA GLY A 112 -9.50 -0.54 17.37
C GLY A 112 -8.26 0.32 17.21
N LYS A 113 -7.14 -0.27 17.63
CA LYS A 113 -5.79 0.27 17.46
C LYS A 113 -5.03 -0.57 16.45
N TYR A 114 -4.40 0.10 15.50
CA TYR A 114 -3.65 -0.51 14.41
C TYR A 114 -2.19 -0.09 14.48
N VAL A 115 -1.30 -1.02 14.19
CA VAL A 115 0.16 -0.84 14.26
C VAL A 115 0.83 -1.27 12.95
N LYS A 116 2.12 -1.01 12.82
CA LYS A 116 2.90 -1.43 11.65
C LYS A 116 2.70 -2.91 11.35
N GLY A 117 2.36 -3.21 10.09
CA GLY A 117 2.09 -4.54 9.56
C GLY A 117 0.60 -4.90 9.50
N ASP A 118 -0.26 -4.16 10.18
CA ASP A 118 -1.70 -4.42 10.12
C ASP A 118 -2.27 -4.07 8.75
N PHE A 119 -3.20 -4.91 8.32
CA PHE A 119 -3.99 -4.75 7.10
C PHE A 119 -5.46 -4.55 7.48
N ILE A 120 -6.09 -3.53 6.89
CA ILE A 120 -7.46 -3.14 7.16
C ILE A 120 -8.20 -3.05 5.83
N MET A 121 -9.41 -3.59 5.78
CA MET A 121 -10.34 -3.44 4.66
C MET A 121 -11.63 -2.84 5.17
N LEU A 122 -12.03 -1.72 4.58
CA LEU A 122 -13.26 -0.99 4.89
C LEU A 122 -14.11 -0.82 3.64
N ASP A 123 -15.39 -0.67 3.83
CA ASP A 123 -16.37 -0.36 2.79
C ASP A 123 -17.37 0.71 3.25
N GLY A 124 -18.40 0.97 2.44
CA GLY A 124 -19.41 2.00 2.72
C GLY A 124 -20.24 1.77 3.98
N SER A 125 -20.21 0.58 4.58
CA SER A 125 -20.88 0.28 5.85
C SER A 125 -20.09 0.77 7.06
N ASN A 126 -18.80 1.07 6.87
CA ASN A 126 -17.89 1.47 7.92
C ASN A 126 -17.75 2.99 7.97
N VAL A 127 -18.11 3.56 9.11
CA VAL A 127 -17.87 4.98 9.42
C VAL A 127 -16.78 5.05 10.46
N HIS A 128 -15.67 5.74 10.17
CA HIS A 128 -14.54 5.80 11.07
C HIS A 128 -13.86 7.17 11.09
N GLN A 129 -13.03 7.37 12.11
CA GLN A 129 -12.23 8.59 12.31
C GLN A 129 -10.85 8.20 12.82
N PRO A 130 -9.92 7.84 11.92
CA PRO A 130 -8.58 7.46 12.33
C PRO A 130 -7.81 8.66 12.87
N THR A 131 -7.19 8.47 14.04
CA THR A 131 -6.35 9.45 14.71
C THR A 131 -5.03 8.81 15.11
N SER A 132 -3.93 9.54 14.94
CA SER A 132 -2.59 9.07 15.29
C SER A 132 -1.93 9.98 16.30
N GLN A 133 -1.63 9.46 17.49
CA GLN A 133 -0.97 10.21 18.55
C GLN A 133 0.50 10.49 18.21
N ASN A 134 1.21 9.51 17.67
CA ASN A 134 2.63 9.56 17.41
C ASN A 134 3.00 9.67 15.91
N GLY A 135 1.98 9.76 15.06
CA GLY A 135 2.11 9.76 13.62
C GLY A 135 2.19 8.35 13.03
N CYS A 136 1.73 8.21 11.79
CA CYS A 136 1.80 6.96 11.05
C CYS A 136 1.98 7.20 9.55
N LEU A 137 2.48 6.18 8.86
CA LEU A 137 2.50 6.09 7.40
C LEU A 137 1.69 4.87 6.99
N CYS A 138 0.73 5.08 6.09
CA CYS A 138 -0.11 4.06 5.53
C CYS A 138 0.11 3.96 4.00
N TYR A 139 0.00 2.75 3.48
CA TYR A 139 -0.24 2.49 2.07
C TYR A 139 -1.73 2.25 1.91
N THR A 140 -2.40 3.04 1.08
CA THR A 140 -3.85 2.98 0.91
C THR A 140 -4.21 2.72 -0.55
N VAL A 141 -5.24 1.92 -0.77
CA VAL A 141 -5.84 1.65 -2.07
C VAL A 141 -7.34 1.83 -1.95
N ALA A 142 -7.93 2.68 -2.76
CA ALA A 142 -9.37 2.93 -2.75
C ALA A 142 -9.90 3.15 -4.17
N ASN A 143 -11.16 2.82 -4.39
CA ASN A 143 -11.82 3.02 -5.68
C ASN A 143 -12.81 4.20 -5.69
N ASP A 144 -12.93 4.95 -4.61
CA ASP A 144 -13.76 6.17 -4.54
C ASP A 144 -13.21 7.14 -3.49
N ALA A 145 -13.61 8.41 -3.62
CA ALA A 145 -13.24 9.47 -2.71
C ALA A 145 -13.86 9.32 -1.33
N LEU A 146 -13.20 9.89 -0.31
CA LEU A 146 -13.74 9.98 1.05
C LEU A 146 -15.04 10.78 1.08
N HIS A 147 -16.01 10.25 1.82
CA HIS A 147 -17.24 10.95 2.17
C HIS A 147 -17.24 11.36 3.63
N PHE A 148 -17.03 12.64 3.89
CA PHE A 148 -17.14 13.21 5.24
C PHE A 148 -18.59 13.22 5.70
N THR A 149 -18.86 12.67 6.87
CA THR A 149 -20.21 12.43 7.37
C THR A 149 -20.72 13.48 8.35
N GLU A 150 -19.85 14.30 8.94
CA GLU A 150 -20.23 15.23 10.02
C GLU A 150 -19.72 16.66 9.83
N GLY A 151 -20.55 17.61 10.32
CA GLY A 151 -20.21 19.00 10.55
C GLY A 151 -19.78 19.78 9.31
N LEU A 152 -18.93 20.79 9.53
CA LEU A 152 -18.28 21.58 8.48
C LEU A 152 -17.40 20.73 7.56
N ASN A 153 -16.99 19.54 7.99
CA ASN A 153 -16.21 18.60 7.17
C ASN A 153 -16.99 18.13 5.94
N LYS A 154 -18.32 18.14 5.95
CA LYS A 154 -19.12 17.89 4.75
C LYS A 154 -18.84 18.88 3.61
N LEU A 155 -18.46 20.11 3.94
CA LEU A 155 -18.04 21.11 2.96
C LEU A 155 -16.71 20.75 2.29
N LEU A 156 -15.95 19.82 2.89
CA LEU A 156 -14.70 19.29 2.35
C LEU A 156 -14.93 18.13 1.37
N ASN A 157 -16.16 17.64 1.18
CA ASN A 157 -16.44 16.57 0.23
C ASN A 157 -15.94 16.85 -1.20
N PRO A 158 -16.01 18.09 -1.73
CA PRO A 158 -15.37 18.41 -3.01
C PRO A 158 -13.83 18.30 -2.98
N ILE A 159 -13.24 18.38 -1.77
CA ILE A 159 -11.79 18.25 -1.53
C ILE A 159 -11.43 16.80 -1.15
N GLY A 160 -12.42 15.94 -0.90
CA GLY A 160 -12.20 14.53 -0.60
C GLY A 160 -11.40 13.81 -1.68
N SER A 161 -11.57 14.19 -2.96
CA SER A 161 -10.74 13.76 -4.08
C SER A 161 -9.27 14.26 -3.99
N PHE A 162 -8.98 15.21 -3.11
CA PHE A 162 -7.61 15.69 -2.89
C PHE A 162 -6.85 14.77 -1.92
N ILE A 163 -7.55 13.98 -1.11
CA ILE A 163 -6.96 13.00 -0.20
C ILE A 163 -6.78 11.65 -0.89
N TYR A 164 -7.46 11.42 -2.03
CA TYR A 164 -7.34 10.24 -2.89
C TYR A 164 -6.98 10.60 -4.32
#